data_a7db24e0a2005e01a56b31d2e6fd92bb
#
_entry.id   a7db24e0a2005e01a56b31d2e6fd92bb
#
_cell.length_a   1.000
_cell.length_b   1.000
_cell.length_c   1.000
_cell.angle_alpha   90.00
_cell.angle_beta   90.00
_cell.angle_gamma   90.00
#
_symmetry.space_group_name_H-M   'P 1'
#
loop_
_entity.id
_entity.type
_entity.pdbx_description
1 polymer ?
#
loop_
_entity_poly.entity_id
_entity_poly.type
_entity_poly.pdbx_seq_one_letter_code
_entity_poly.pdbx_strand_id
1 'polypeptide(L)'
;MTFQLVYYSQQDPQWKQDILGFGDPGDTIGYVGCALTSVAMLLSGHGYIETPKSLNKKLQAVGGFASAGIRWGSVSQVVPQISVKSSISCVNTDAPLGLIDASIAAGQPVIVMVDNSPTTGLQTHWVVLYAKEGNDYLMLDPWPYQTDVKKKTYLMPRYSQGNSLQRSIMHVIIYECFTAGGGIATPAGTSTSGSSTSTGTPQTPPITVPVTSGKSTAKVKADVVWGLNIRSTIDTSTMANVVASVPAGTELTLMEDDGVSKIGAVNQWVRVRDAQGREGFAAAWYLEKGKIVAPAPAPAPVPSPVNEAPAPTSTTTPAPVPAPEVQKLSVVVKSAGAKIYQTASTKSAVLSTEKSGARLVVVEASSTAADKIGKAGKWITVKGTNNKRGYMDGSLVKKG
;
A
#
# COMPACT_ATOMS: atom_id res chain seq x y z
N MET A 1 24.48 6.98 15.44
CA MET A 1 25.16 5.65 15.46
C MET A 1 25.44 5.27 14.01
N THR A 2 26.59 4.69 13.73
CA THR A 2 26.89 4.16 12.39
C THR A 2 26.08 2.89 12.19
N PHE A 3 25.43 2.73 11.03
CA PHE A 3 24.69 1.53 10.68
C PHE A 3 25.61 0.31 10.69
N GLN A 4 25.19 -0.76 11.35
CA GLN A 4 25.91 -2.04 11.41
C GLN A 4 25.23 -3.04 10.50
N LEU A 5 26.00 -3.87 9.80
CA LEU A 5 25.44 -4.92 8.95
C LEU A 5 24.88 -6.05 9.84
N VAL A 6 23.57 -6.18 9.89
CA VAL A 6 22.86 -7.29 10.52
C VAL A 6 22.08 -8.02 9.44
N TYR A 7 22.26 -9.31 9.32
CA TYR A 7 21.60 -10.13 8.32
C TYR A 7 20.58 -11.08 8.95
N TYR A 8 19.37 -11.05 8.42
CA TYR A 8 18.33 -12.05 8.68
C TYR A 8 17.86 -12.66 7.37
N SER A 9 17.65 -13.98 7.37
CA SER A 9 16.97 -14.67 6.28
C SER A 9 15.48 -14.82 6.61
N GLN A 10 14.59 -14.51 5.66
CA GLN A 10 13.16 -14.83 5.82
C GLN A 10 12.93 -16.34 5.90
N GLN A 11 13.88 -17.17 5.41
CA GLN A 11 13.83 -18.64 5.44
C GLN A 11 14.39 -19.25 6.73
N ASP A 12 14.77 -18.45 7.72
CA ASP A 12 15.28 -18.97 8.99
C ASP A 12 14.24 -19.86 9.68
N PRO A 13 14.62 -21.09 10.10
CA PRO A 13 13.71 -22.02 10.79
C PRO A 13 12.99 -21.46 12.00
N GLN A 14 13.55 -20.43 12.67
CA GLN A 14 12.97 -19.82 13.86
C GLN A 14 11.67 -19.07 13.60
N TRP A 15 11.42 -18.61 12.36
CA TRP A 15 10.25 -17.81 12.02
C TRP A 15 9.65 -18.08 10.64
N LYS A 16 10.29 -18.84 9.76
CA LYS A 16 9.80 -19.03 8.39
C LYS A 16 8.39 -19.61 8.29
N GLN A 17 7.92 -20.30 9.31
CA GLN A 17 6.57 -20.89 9.36
C GLN A 17 5.54 -19.98 10.04
N ASP A 18 5.98 -18.88 10.69
CA ASP A 18 5.07 -17.95 11.33
C ASP A 18 4.24 -17.22 10.27
N ILE A 19 2.94 -17.04 10.53
CA ILE A 19 2.06 -16.28 9.64
C ILE A 19 2.49 -14.81 9.69
N LEU A 20 2.64 -14.20 8.52
CA LEU A 20 3.01 -12.80 8.38
C LEU A 20 1.79 -11.91 8.61
N GLY A 21 1.87 -11.06 9.61
CA GLY A 21 0.83 -10.08 9.93
C GLY A 21 -0.52 -10.75 10.19
N PHE A 22 -1.52 -10.33 9.44
CA PHE A 22 -2.89 -10.88 9.43
C PHE A 22 -3.19 -11.61 8.12
N GLY A 23 -2.16 -12.18 7.52
CA GLY A 23 -2.29 -12.92 6.27
C GLY A 23 -3.01 -14.25 6.40
N ASP A 24 -3.26 -14.89 5.28
CA ASP A 24 -3.82 -16.25 5.21
C ASP A 24 -2.78 -17.28 5.72
N PRO A 25 -3.19 -18.51 6.08
CA PRO A 25 -2.27 -19.54 6.58
C PRO A 25 -1.07 -19.88 5.66
N GLY A 26 -1.14 -19.55 4.37
CA GLY A 26 -0.03 -19.67 3.42
C GLY A 26 0.90 -18.47 3.36
N ASP A 27 0.50 -17.35 3.93
CA ASP A 27 1.28 -16.11 3.93
C ASP A 27 2.26 -16.12 5.09
N THR A 28 3.24 -17.01 5.04
CA THR A 28 4.25 -17.12 6.10
C THR A 28 5.41 -16.15 5.89
N ILE A 29 6.16 -15.85 6.96
CA ILE A 29 7.37 -15.01 6.87
C ILE A 29 8.33 -15.61 5.84
N GLY A 30 8.51 -16.92 5.81
CA GLY A 30 9.36 -17.59 4.82
C GLY A 30 8.90 -17.40 3.38
N TYR A 31 7.60 -17.26 3.15
CA TYR A 31 7.07 -17.18 1.79
C TYR A 31 6.94 -15.73 1.27
N VAL A 32 6.42 -14.82 2.11
CA VAL A 32 6.14 -13.43 1.69
C VAL A 32 6.75 -12.37 2.62
N GLY A 33 7.66 -12.76 3.54
CA GLY A 33 8.17 -11.90 4.60
C GLY A 33 9.37 -11.03 4.23
N CYS A 34 9.70 -10.84 2.95
CA CYS A 34 10.86 -10.06 2.53
C CYS A 34 10.83 -8.61 3.05
N ALA A 35 9.69 -7.95 3.00
CA ALA A 35 9.52 -6.59 3.51
C ALA A 35 9.73 -6.51 5.03
N LEU A 36 9.10 -7.40 5.79
CA LEU A 36 9.27 -7.48 7.25
C LEU A 36 10.74 -7.74 7.63
N THR A 37 11.38 -8.70 6.95
CA THR A 37 12.77 -9.08 7.22
C THR A 37 13.73 -7.95 6.88
N SER A 38 13.47 -7.19 5.79
CA SER A 38 14.23 -5.99 5.45
C SER A 38 14.11 -4.91 6.52
N VAL A 39 12.91 -4.67 7.06
CA VAL A 39 12.74 -3.75 8.21
C VAL A 39 13.48 -4.25 9.44
N ALA A 40 13.40 -5.54 9.77
CA ALA A 40 14.11 -6.10 10.92
C ALA A 40 15.64 -5.92 10.79
N MET A 41 16.21 -6.12 9.59
CA MET A 41 17.63 -5.87 9.32
C MET A 41 17.98 -4.38 9.47
N LEU A 42 17.14 -3.47 8.96
CA LEU A 42 17.33 -2.03 9.10
C LEU A 42 17.29 -1.60 10.57
N LEU A 43 16.29 -2.03 11.33
CA LEU A 43 16.14 -1.71 12.75
C LEU A 43 17.34 -2.21 13.55
N SER A 44 17.69 -3.48 13.39
CA SER A 44 18.80 -4.09 14.11
C SER A 44 20.15 -3.47 13.75
N GLY A 45 20.33 -3.08 12.49
CA GLY A 45 21.53 -2.36 12.04
C GLY A 45 21.66 -0.97 12.66
N HIS A 46 20.58 -0.34 13.09
CA HIS A 46 20.57 0.91 13.87
C HIS A 46 20.59 0.67 15.39
N GLY A 47 20.76 -0.59 15.83
CA GLY A 47 20.84 -0.93 17.27
C GLY A 47 19.50 -1.22 17.94
N TYR A 48 18.38 -1.19 17.21
CA TYR A 48 17.06 -1.60 17.71
C TYR A 48 16.83 -3.07 17.37
N ILE A 49 17.30 -3.96 18.25
CA ILE A 49 17.35 -5.40 17.97
C ILE A 49 15.93 -5.98 17.83
N GLU A 50 15.55 -6.24 16.58
CA GLU A 50 14.29 -6.88 16.21
C GLU A 50 14.53 -7.99 15.22
N THR A 51 14.18 -9.21 15.59
CA THR A 51 14.13 -10.33 14.62
C THR A 51 12.84 -10.23 13.79
N PRO A 52 12.76 -10.86 12.61
CA PRO A 52 11.49 -10.97 11.87
C PRO A 52 10.34 -11.48 12.73
N LYS A 53 10.59 -12.45 13.62
CA LYS A 53 9.59 -12.99 14.55
C LYS A 53 9.10 -11.97 15.57
N SER A 54 10.02 -11.28 16.25
CA SER A 54 9.66 -10.30 17.28
C SER A 54 8.95 -9.09 16.67
N LEU A 55 9.46 -8.60 15.53
CA LEU A 55 8.87 -7.47 14.82
C LEU A 55 7.47 -7.80 14.30
N ASN A 56 7.26 -9.01 13.74
CA ASN A 56 5.94 -9.47 13.30
C ASN A 56 4.90 -9.37 14.42
N LYS A 57 5.22 -9.92 15.61
CA LYS A 57 4.34 -9.88 16.78
C LYS A 57 4.04 -8.45 17.25
N LYS A 58 5.07 -7.59 17.30
CA LYS A 58 4.90 -6.21 17.74
C LYS A 58 4.05 -5.40 16.76
N LEU A 59 4.28 -5.57 15.46
CA LEU A 59 3.47 -4.93 14.43
C LEU A 59 2.03 -5.45 14.40
N GLN A 60 1.79 -6.76 14.65
CA GLN A 60 0.45 -7.28 14.83
C GLN A 60 -0.28 -6.59 15.99
N ALA A 61 0.39 -6.39 17.13
CA ALA A 61 -0.19 -5.76 18.31
C ALA A 61 -0.64 -4.31 18.08
N VAL A 62 -0.03 -3.59 17.14
CA VAL A 62 -0.38 -2.20 16.79
C VAL A 62 -1.17 -2.08 15.48
N GLY A 63 -1.68 -3.18 14.93
CA GLY A 63 -2.39 -3.15 13.64
C GLY A 63 -1.49 -2.80 12.45
N GLY A 64 -0.21 -3.13 12.54
CA GLY A 64 0.85 -2.74 11.61
C GLY A 64 0.83 -3.43 10.24
N PHE A 65 -0.21 -4.22 9.95
CA PHE A 65 -0.35 -4.92 8.68
C PHE A 65 -1.71 -4.66 8.01
N ALA A 66 -1.73 -4.77 6.69
CA ALA A 66 -2.91 -4.94 5.87
C ALA A 66 -2.82 -6.34 5.25
N SER A 67 -3.55 -7.33 5.81
CA SER A 67 -3.30 -8.75 5.55
C SER A 67 -1.84 -9.12 5.84
N ALA A 68 -1.07 -9.66 4.88
CA ALA A 68 0.37 -9.90 4.99
C ALA A 68 1.24 -8.66 4.64
N GLY A 69 0.64 -7.56 4.18
CA GLY A 69 1.38 -6.35 3.78
C GLY A 69 1.71 -5.46 4.97
N ILE A 70 3.00 -5.13 5.15
CA ILE A 70 3.45 -4.22 6.20
C ILE A 70 2.96 -2.79 5.94
N ARG A 71 2.45 -2.12 6.94
CA ARG A 71 2.17 -0.68 6.96
C ARG A 71 3.44 0.04 7.40
N TRP A 72 4.18 0.59 6.45
CA TRP A 72 5.52 1.16 6.71
C TRP A 72 5.56 2.15 7.87
N GLY A 73 4.55 3.02 7.97
CA GLY A 73 4.43 3.98 9.07
C GLY A 73 4.21 3.37 10.45
N SER A 74 3.73 2.14 10.55
CA SER A 74 3.48 1.49 11.84
C SER A 74 4.77 1.05 12.54
N VAL A 75 5.89 1.05 11.85
CA VAL A 75 7.21 0.75 12.46
C VAL A 75 7.54 1.74 13.57
N SER A 76 7.16 3.02 13.41
CA SER A 76 7.36 4.05 14.45
C SER A 76 6.52 3.82 15.72
N GLN A 77 5.46 3.04 15.65
CA GLN A 77 4.68 2.65 16.84
C GLN A 77 5.37 1.55 17.65
N VAL A 78 6.26 0.79 17.02
CA VAL A 78 7.07 -0.25 17.66
C VAL A 78 8.43 0.31 18.09
N VAL A 79 9.05 1.14 17.24
CA VAL A 79 10.33 1.80 17.48
C VAL A 79 10.16 3.30 17.23
N PRO A 80 9.80 4.09 18.26
CA PRO A 80 9.48 5.52 18.10
C PRO A 80 10.64 6.39 17.59
N GLN A 81 11.88 5.89 17.66
CA GLN A 81 13.06 6.57 17.15
C GLN A 81 13.22 6.48 15.65
N ILE A 82 12.32 5.77 14.97
CA ILE A 82 12.35 5.57 13.53
C ILE A 82 11.03 6.01 12.93
N SER A 83 11.08 6.79 11.85
CA SER A 83 9.89 7.20 11.09
C SER A 83 10.12 7.11 9.59
N VAL A 84 9.04 6.86 8.86
CA VAL A 84 9.09 6.89 7.38
C VAL A 84 9.26 8.33 6.92
N LYS A 85 10.37 8.60 6.23
CA LYS A 85 10.64 9.88 5.58
C LYS A 85 10.04 9.93 4.18
N SER A 86 10.17 8.84 3.42
CA SER A 86 9.70 8.77 2.03
C SER A 86 9.21 7.37 1.69
N SER A 87 8.16 7.31 0.88
CA SER A 87 7.64 6.09 0.24
C SER A 87 7.28 6.47 -1.21
N ILE A 88 8.10 6.03 -2.17
CA ILE A 88 8.05 6.48 -3.56
C ILE A 88 7.89 5.27 -4.47
N SER A 89 6.78 5.18 -5.20
CA SER A 89 6.57 4.18 -6.24
C SER A 89 7.31 4.58 -7.53
N CYS A 90 8.08 3.65 -8.09
CA CYS A 90 8.89 3.84 -9.29
C CYS A 90 8.54 2.82 -10.39
N VAL A 91 7.40 2.12 -10.29
CA VAL A 91 7.03 1.05 -11.24
C VAL A 91 7.03 1.53 -12.69
N ASN A 92 6.58 2.76 -12.92
CA ASN A 92 6.49 3.36 -14.27
C ASN A 92 7.43 4.57 -14.47
N THR A 93 8.29 4.85 -13.50
CA THR A 93 9.23 5.98 -13.52
C THR A 93 10.61 5.52 -13.08
N ASP A 94 11.62 6.32 -13.36
CA ASP A 94 12.96 6.10 -12.85
C ASP A 94 13.01 6.31 -11.34
N ALA A 95 13.72 5.45 -10.63
CA ALA A 95 13.96 5.61 -9.21
C ALA A 95 14.85 6.84 -8.93
N PRO A 96 14.59 7.58 -7.85
CA PRO A 96 15.34 8.79 -7.51
C PRO A 96 16.72 8.45 -6.90
N LEU A 97 17.69 8.04 -7.74
CA LEU A 97 19.00 7.57 -7.27
C LEU A 97 19.71 8.61 -6.39
N GLY A 98 19.59 9.91 -6.72
CA GLY A 98 20.17 10.96 -5.90
C GLY A 98 19.62 11.01 -4.47
N LEU A 99 18.36 10.69 -4.27
CA LEU A 99 17.74 10.59 -2.94
C LEU A 99 18.23 9.34 -2.18
N ILE A 100 18.38 8.23 -2.89
CA ILE A 100 18.94 6.98 -2.33
C ILE A 100 20.39 7.21 -1.92
N ASP A 101 21.20 7.81 -2.80
CA ASP A 101 22.61 8.14 -2.55
C ASP A 101 22.77 9.04 -1.34
N ALA A 102 21.95 10.10 -1.24
CA ALA A 102 21.98 11.04 -0.11
C ALA A 102 21.60 10.34 1.21
N SER A 103 20.61 9.45 1.19
CA SER A 103 20.22 8.68 2.36
C SER A 103 21.33 7.76 2.84
N ILE A 104 21.92 6.99 1.93
CA ILE A 104 23.04 6.08 2.24
C ILE A 104 24.26 6.85 2.75
N ALA A 105 24.60 7.98 2.11
CA ALA A 105 25.71 8.82 2.55
C ALA A 105 25.51 9.41 3.96
N ALA A 106 24.24 9.63 4.35
CA ALA A 106 23.86 10.03 5.71
C ALA A 106 23.84 8.87 6.72
N GLY A 107 24.26 7.66 6.31
CA GLY A 107 24.22 6.46 7.16
C GLY A 107 22.82 5.88 7.38
N GLN A 108 21.88 6.24 6.51
CA GLN A 108 20.50 5.77 6.52
C GLN A 108 20.28 4.80 5.35
N PRO A 109 20.31 3.48 5.57
CA PRO A 109 20.01 2.50 4.53
C PRO A 109 18.60 2.65 4.00
N VAL A 110 18.40 2.19 2.78
CA VAL A 110 17.15 2.38 2.04
C VAL A 110 16.54 1.02 1.73
N ILE A 111 15.29 0.81 2.07
CA ILE A 111 14.55 -0.39 1.65
C ILE A 111 13.99 -0.14 0.26
N VAL A 112 14.26 -1.05 -0.68
CA VAL A 112 13.76 -0.94 -2.04
C VAL A 112 13.02 -2.20 -2.46
N MET A 113 12.00 -2.01 -3.31
CA MET A 113 11.34 -3.10 -4.02
C MET A 113 12.02 -3.31 -5.36
N VAL A 114 12.25 -4.56 -5.69
CA VAL A 114 12.80 -5.02 -6.97
C VAL A 114 11.90 -6.09 -7.58
N ASP A 115 12.08 -6.36 -8.87
CA ASP A 115 11.47 -7.52 -9.50
C ASP A 115 12.36 -8.76 -9.27
N ASN A 116 11.79 -9.76 -8.63
CA ASN A 116 12.52 -10.97 -8.24
C ASN A 116 12.70 -11.98 -9.37
N SER A 117 12.05 -11.79 -10.51
CA SER A 117 12.01 -12.81 -11.57
C SER A 117 11.90 -12.18 -12.94
N PRO A 118 12.60 -12.74 -13.96
CA PRO A 118 12.44 -12.34 -15.36
C PRO A 118 11.11 -12.80 -15.97
N THR A 119 10.25 -13.46 -15.20
CA THR A 119 8.91 -13.88 -15.67
C THR A 119 8.03 -12.66 -15.87
N THR A 120 7.19 -12.67 -16.90
CA THR A 120 6.28 -11.57 -17.21
C THR A 120 5.41 -11.21 -15.99
N GLY A 121 5.40 -9.95 -15.63
CA GLY A 121 4.70 -9.39 -14.47
C GLY A 121 5.63 -9.22 -13.28
N LEU A 122 5.40 -8.15 -12.50
CA LEU A 122 6.22 -7.79 -11.35
C LEU A 122 6.09 -8.82 -10.22
N GLN A 123 7.20 -9.47 -9.89
CA GLN A 123 7.33 -10.37 -8.73
C GLN A 123 8.02 -9.60 -7.61
N THR A 124 7.25 -8.97 -6.77
CA THR A 124 7.77 -8.06 -5.75
C THR A 124 8.70 -8.74 -4.76
N HIS A 125 9.88 -8.18 -4.59
CA HIS A 125 10.82 -8.54 -3.54
C HIS A 125 11.41 -7.28 -2.90
N TRP A 126 11.76 -7.35 -1.62
CA TRP A 126 12.26 -6.20 -0.88
C TRP A 126 13.64 -6.50 -0.31
N VAL A 127 14.56 -5.55 -0.50
CA VAL A 127 15.96 -5.64 -0.03
C VAL A 127 16.38 -4.33 0.63
N VAL A 128 17.49 -4.35 1.38
CA VAL A 128 18.05 -3.16 2.05
C VAL A 128 19.31 -2.73 1.33
N LEU A 129 19.33 -1.55 0.73
CA LEU A 129 20.53 -0.92 0.19
C LEU A 129 21.27 -0.20 1.32
N TYR A 130 22.55 -0.54 1.54
CA TYR A 130 23.31 0.02 2.66
C TYR A 130 24.57 0.78 2.25
N ALA A 131 25.07 0.59 1.01
CA ALA A 131 26.21 1.30 0.48
C ALA A 131 26.12 1.41 -1.04
N LYS A 132 26.85 2.37 -1.61
CA LYS A 132 27.07 2.48 -3.06
C LYS A 132 28.53 2.15 -3.35
N GLU A 133 28.77 1.34 -4.38
CA GLU A 133 30.10 1.01 -4.84
C GLU A 133 30.14 1.06 -6.37
N GLY A 134 30.91 2.02 -6.90
CA GLY A 134 30.89 2.33 -8.33
C GLY A 134 29.48 2.79 -8.79
N ASN A 135 28.95 2.09 -9.80
CA ASN A 135 27.63 2.37 -10.39
C ASN A 135 26.52 1.44 -9.86
N ASP A 136 26.74 0.77 -8.73
CA ASP A 136 25.80 -0.20 -8.17
C ASP A 136 25.64 -0.03 -6.67
N TYR A 137 24.63 -0.66 -6.11
CA TYR A 137 24.36 -0.68 -4.67
C TYR A 137 24.70 -2.03 -4.06
N LEU A 138 25.32 -1.98 -2.88
CA LEU A 138 25.45 -3.13 -1.99
C LEU A 138 24.17 -3.30 -1.19
N MET A 139 23.68 -4.53 -1.07
CA MET A 139 22.42 -4.82 -0.41
C MET A 139 22.49 -5.95 0.61
N LEU A 140 21.57 -5.93 1.58
CA LEU A 140 21.19 -7.09 2.37
C LEU A 140 19.89 -7.64 1.77
N ASP A 141 19.93 -8.91 1.38
CA ASP A 141 18.80 -9.59 0.74
C ASP A 141 18.21 -10.62 1.71
N PRO A 142 16.94 -10.51 2.11
CA PRO A 142 16.32 -11.44 3.06
C PRO A 142 16.12 -12.86 2.51
N TRP A 143 16.24 -13.07 1.19
CA TRP A 143 16.22 -14.41 0.63
C TRP A 143 17.54 -15.14 0.93
N PRO A 144 17.58 -16.49 1.09
CA PRO A 144 18.75 -17.22 1.61
C PRO A 144 19.90 -17.36 0.61
N TYR A 145 20.23 -16.30 -0.11
CA TYR A 145 21.40 -16.24 -0.97
C TYR A 145 22.65 -15.73 -0.24
N GLN A 146 22.42 -14.91 0.77
CA GLN A 146 23.46 -14.30 1.56
C GLN A 146 23.33 -14.78 3.00
N THR A 147 24.30 -15.57 3.45
CA THR A 147 24.40 -16.08 4.82
C THR A 147 25.51 -15.43 5.62
N ASP A 148 26.41 -14.71 4.94
CA ASP A 148 27.55 -14.00 5.52
C ASP A 148 27.47 -12.52 5.17
N VAL A 149 27.27 -11.66 6.16
CA VAL A 149 27.21 -10.20 6.01
C VAL A 149 28.49 -9.57 5.47
N LYS A 150 29.64 -10.26 5.55
CA LYS A 150 30.90 -9.81 4.96
C LYS A 150 30.95 -10.02 3.45
N LYS A 151 30.10 -10.88 2.92
CA LYS A 151 30.00 -11.14 1.48
C LYS A 151 29.23 -10.01 0.81
N LYS A 152 29.90 -9.24 -0.04
CA LYS A 152 29.27 -8.20 -0.83
C LYS A 152 28.23 -8.79 -1.80
N THR A 153 27.01 -8.28 -1.75
CA THR A 153 25.96 -8.64 -2.70
C THR A 153 25.47 -7.36 -3.39
N TYR A 154 25.57 -7.34 -4.72
CA TYR A 154 25.21 -6.19 -5.55
C TYR A 154 23.79 -6.33 -6.09
N LEU A 155 23.11 -5.19 -6.27
CA LEU A 155 21.74 -5.15 -6.78
C LEU A 155 21.66 -5.55 -8.26
N MET A 156 22.47 -4.92 -9.11
CA MET A 156 22.37 -5.07 -10.56
C MET A 156 22.59 -6.50 -11.07
N PRO A 157 23.63 -7.24 -10.65
CA PRO A 157 23.82 -8.63 -11.11
C PRO A 157 22.65 -9.54 -10.75
N ARG A 158 21.85 -9.16 -9.75
CA ARG A 158 20.78 -10.01 -9.23
C ARG A 158 19.39 -9.63 -9.73
N TYR A 159 19.11 -8.35 -9.81
CA TYR A 159 17.75 -7.85 -10.02
C TYR A 159 17.59 -6.90 -11.22
N SER A 160 18.65 -6.65 -12.01
CA SER A 160 18.54 -5.74 -13.15
C SER A 160 17.65 -6.29 -14.27
N GLN A 161 17.73 -7.60 -14.52
CA GLN A 161 17.03 -8.25 -15.64
C GLN A 161 17.22 -7.50 -16.98
N GLY A 162 18.40 -6.89 -17.16
CA GLY A 162 18.73 -6.09 -18.34
C GLY A 162 18.30 -4.62 -18.29
N ASN A 163 17.65 -4.19 -17.20
CA ASN A 163 17.28 -2.79 -17.01
C ASN A 163 18.47 -1.96 -16.48
N SER A 164 18.37 -0.64 -16.61
CA SER A 164 19.27 0.30 -15.94
C SER A 164 19.03 0.29 -14.41
N LEU A 165 19.97 0.81 -13.63
CA LEU A 165 19.91 0.82 -12.16
C LEU A 165 18.61 1.50 -11.66
N GLN A 166 18.26 2.68 -12.20
CA GLN A 166 17.05 3.40 -11.82
C GLN A 166 15.77 2.67 -12.21
N ARG A 167 15.82 1.81 -13.24
CA ARG A 167 14.67 1.02 -13.70
C ARG A 167 14.57 -0.34 -13.02
N SER A 168 15.61 -0.76 -12.31
CA SER A 168 15.63 -2.01 -11.52
C SER A 168 14.98 -1.83 -10.13
N ILE A 169 14.79 -0.58 -9.69
CA ILE A 169 14.16 -0.24 -8.41
C ILE A 169 12.72 0.20 -8.66
N MET A 170 11.77 -0.56 -8.13
CA MET A 170 10.33 -0.38 -8.35
C MET A 170 9.62 0.43 -7.26
N HIS A 171 10.22 0.51 -6.07
CA HIS A 171 9.71 1.32 -4.96
C HIS A 171 10.86 1.63 -3.99
N VAL A 172 10.80 2.78 -3.35
CA VAL A 172 11.82 3.26 -2.42
C VAL A 172 11.15 3.63 -1.09
N ILE A 173 11.61 3.04 0.01
CA ILE A 173 11.21 3.37 1.38
C ILE A 173 12.43 3.87 2.13
N ILE A 174 12.39 5.11 2.57
CA ILE A 174 13.43 5.73 3.39
C ILE A 174 12.88 5.93 4.80
N TYR A 175 13.62 5.41 5.77
CA TYR A 175 13.40 5.69 7.18
C TYR A 175 14.41 6.70 7.68
N GLU A 176 13.97 7.61 8.54
CA GLU A 176 14.84 8.43 9.37
C GLU A 176 14.97 7.80 10.76
N CYS A 177 16.22 7.63 11.20
CA CYS A 177 16.53 7.12 12.52
C CYS A 177 16.99 8.26 13.41
N PHE A 178 16.26 8.54 14.46
CA PHE A 178 16.61 9.57 15.43
C PHE A 178 17.42 8.91 16.57
N THR A 179 18.67 9.34 16.77
CA THR A 179 19.43 8.94 17.95
C THR A 179 18.79 9.58 19.18
N ALA A 180 18.45 8.76 20.18
CA ALA A 180 18.04 9.28 21.49
C ALA A 180 19.20 10.07 22.08
N GLY A 181 19.15 11.41 21.99
CA GLY A 181 20.20 12.31 22.47
C GLY A 181 20.46 13.56 21.62
N GLY A 182 19.92 13.64 20.40
CA GLY A 182 19.95 14.86 19.62
C GLY A 182 18.80 15.79 20.02
N GLY A 183 18.94 16.46 21.16
CA GLY A 183 18.08 17.58 21.51
C GLY A 183 18.17 18.60 20.39
N ILE A 184 17.04 18.98 19.81
CA ILE A 184 16.93 20.15 18.96
C ILE A 184 17.42 21.32 19.82
N ALA A 185 18.57 21.89 19.48
CA ALA A 185 18.99 23.16 20.04
C ALA A 185 17.95 24.19 19.57
N THR A 186 17.01 24.52 20.46
CA THR A 186 16.15 25.67 20.31
C THR A 186 17.03 26.90 20.31
N PRO A 187 17.01 27.78 19.30
CA PRO A 187 17.69 29.06 19.42
C PRO A 187 17.06 29.80 20.60
N ALA A 188 17.91 30.20 21.54
CA ALA A 188 17.53 31.05 22.63
C ALA A 188 17.00 32.37 22.09
N GLY A 189 15.71 32.53 22.05
CA GLY A 189 15.01 33.77 21.78
C GLY A 189 14.70 34.46 23.10
N THR A 190 15.31 35.61 23.26
CA THR A 190 15.23 36.57 24.34
C THR A 190 13.79 36.83 24.79
N SER A 191 13.55 36.61 26.07
CA SER A 191 12.34 37.05 26.75
C SER A 191 12.25 38.57 26.80
N THR A 192 11.19 39.12 26.26
CA THR A 192 10.71 40.46 26.67
C THR A 192 9.24 40.33 27.02
N SER A 193 8.99 40.50 28.29
CA SER A 193 7.68 40.66 28.89
C SER A 193 7.01 41.94 28.42
N GLY A 194 5.77 41.82 27.99
CA GLY A 194 4.89 42.97 27.69
C GLY A 194 3.45 42.55 27.89
N SER A 195 2.95 42.85 29.08
CA SER A 195 1.52 42.77 29.43
C SER A 195 0.78 43.89 28.72
N SER A 196 -0.36 43.59 28.09
CA SER A 196 -1.52 44.49 28.06
C SER A 196 -2.77 43.80 27.54
N THR A 197 -3.76 43.84 28.39
CA THR A 197 -5.19 43.68 28.23
C THR A 197 -5.78 44.49 27.09
N SER A 198 -6.70 43.94 26.30
CA SER A 198 -8.09 44.43 26.15
C SER A 198 -8.83 43.74 25.01
N THR A 199 -9.93 43.16 25.38
CA THR A 199 -11.32 43.26 24.84
C THR A 199 -11.48 43.62 23.38
N GLY A 200 -12.23 42.80 22.67
CA GLY A 200 -12.92 43.20 21.45
C GLY A 200 -13.23 42.06 20.49
N THR A 201 -14.36 41.40 20.72
CA THR A 201 -15.00 40.56 19.70
C THR A 201 -15.57 41.46 18.60
N PRO A 202 -15.44 41.06 17.36
CA PRO A 202 -16.50 41.19 16.40
C PRO A 202 -16.94 39.83 15.86
N GLN A 203 -18.16 39.46 16.18
CA GLN A 203 -18.92 38.46 15.46
C GLN A 203 -19.03 38.86 13.99
N THR A 204 -18.54 38.02 13.11
CA THR A 204 -18.92 38.08 11.70
C THR A 204 -20.04 37.08 11.47
N PRO A 205 -21.15 37.48 10.81
CA PRO A 205 -22.30 36.61 10.61
C PRO A 205 -21.95 35.41 9.69
N PRO A 206 -22.66 34.28 9.85
CA PRO A 206 -22.43 33.11 9.00
C PRO A 206 -22.93 33.44 7.59
N ILE A 207 -22.01 33.42 6.64
CA ILE A 207 -22.35 33.41 5.22
C ILE A 207 -22.89 32.03 4.90
N THR A 208 -24.20 31.93 4.81
CA THR A 208 -24.87 30.75 4.26
C THR A 208 -24.69 30.76 2.75
N VAL A 209 -23.76 29.99 2.25
CA VAL A 209 -23.62 29.73 0.83
C VAL A 209 -24.53 28.55 0.49
N PRO A 210 -25.49 28.67 -0.43
CA PRO A 210 -26.32 27.54 -0.83
C PRO A 210 -25.46 26.51 -1.58
N VAL A 211 -25.37 25.30 -1.01
CA VAL A 211 -24.71 24.18 -1.61
C VAL A 211 -25.62 23.52 -2.63
N THR A 212 -25.50 23.92 -3.88
CA THR A 212 -26.05 23.17 -5.01
C THR A 212 -24.90 22.34 -5.59
N SER A 213 -24.89 21.06 -5.31
CA SER A 213 -23.74 20.19 -5.58
C SER A 213 -24.10 19.04 -6.49
N GLY A 214 -23.65 19.12 -7.72
CA GLY A 214 -23.23 17.92 -8.42
C GLY A 214 -21.86 17.53 -7.85
N LYS A 215 -21.78 16.45 -7.07
CA LYS A 215 -20.50 16.03 -6.47
C LYS A 215 -19.70 15.22 -7.48
N SER A 216 -18.60 15.78 -7.98
CA SER A 216 -17.63 15.04 -8.76
C SER A 216 -16.95 14.00 -7.88
N THR A 217 -16.58 12.84 -8.49
CA THR A 217 -15.86 11.77 -7.79
C THR A 217 -14.49 11.58 -8.39
N ALA A 218 -13.59 11.01 -7.59
CA ALA A 218 -12.32 10.48 -8.03
C ALA A 218 -12.23 9.02 -7.62
N LYS A 219 -11.42 8.25 -8.32
CA LYS A 219 -11.20 6.84 -8.01
C LYS A 219 -9.74 6.62 -7.67
N VAL A 220 -9.47 5.83 -6.65
CA VAL A 220 -8.10 5.42 -6.32
C VAL A 220 -7.56 4.55 -7.43
N LYS A 221 -6.40 4.92 -8.01
CA LYS A 221 -5.78 4.18 -9.11
C LYS A 221 -5.53 2.73 -8.76
N ALA A 222 -5.58 1.85 -9.75
CA ALA A 222 -5.42 0.41 -9.57
C ALA A 222 -4.02 -0.02 -9.12
N ASP A 223 -3.02 0.82 -9.38
CA ASP A 223 -1.62 0.62 -8.98
C ASP A 223 -1.32 1.04 -7.53
N VAL A 224 -2.30 1.60 -6.82
CA VAL A 224 -2.20 1.93 -5.39
C VAL A 224 -2.43 0.66 -4.55
N VAL A 225 -1.49 -0.26 -4.63
CA VAL A 225 -1.59 -1.63 -4.08
C VAL A 225 -1.80 -1.66 -2.55
N TRP A 226 -1.31 -0.65 -1.85
CA TRP A 226 -1.30 -0.58 -0.37
C TRP A 226 -2.38 0.32 0.21
N GLY A 227 -3.29 0.79 -0.63
CA GLY A 227 -4.33 1.74 -0.25
C GLY A 227 -3.84 3.18 -0.23
N LEU A 228 -4.79 4.11 -0.34
CA LEU A 228 -4.58 5.55 -0.29
C LEU A 228 -4.99 6.08 1.09
N ASN A 229 -4.09 6.78 1.76
CA ASN A 229 -4.40 7.42 3.03
C ASN A 229 -5.19 8.71 2.82
N ILE A 230 -6.32 8.82 3.50
CA ILE A 230 -7.05 10.07 3.70
C ILE A 230 -6.57 10.66 5.01
N ARG A 231 -6.10 11.92 5.00
CA ARG A 231 -5.42 12.57 6.12
C ARG A 231 -6.18 13.81 6.59
N SER A 232 -6.18 14.08 7.88
CA SER A 232 -6.76 15.33 8.42
C SER A 232 -5.96 16.59 8.04
N THR A 233 -4.68 16.42 7.74
CA THR A 233 -3.77 17.47 7.22
C THR A 233 -2.90 16.90 6.11
N ILE A 234 -2.32 17.77 5.27
CA ILE A 234 -1.42 17.35 4.16
C ILE A 234 -0.03 16.91 4.63
N ASP A 235 0.21 16.92 5.94
CA ASP A 235 1.46 16.47 6.52
C ASP A 235 1.62 14.95 6.37
N THR A 236 2.68 14.52 5.69
CA THR A 236 3.03 13.12 5.50
C THR A 236 4.08 12.61 6.50
N SER A 237 4.60 13.49 7.34
CA SER A 237 5.62 13.15 8.33
C SER A 237 5.07 12.31 9.49
N THR A 238 3.74 12.29 9.67
CA THR A 238 3.07 11.53 10.72
C THR A 238 1.94 10.67 10.19
N MET A 239 1.68 9.54 10.82
CA MET A 239 0.49 8.71 10.60
C MET A 239 -0.64 9.06 11.55
N ALA A 240 -0.40 9.88 12.58
CA ALA A 240 -1.42 10.29 13.54
C ALA A 240 -2.56 11.10 12.90
N ASN A 241 -2.31 11.71 11.75
CA ASN A 241 -3.27 12.46 10.96
C ASN A 241 -4.01 11.60 9.91
N VAL A 242 -3.79 10.28 9.85
CA VAL A 242 -4.52 9.40 8.93
C VAL A 242 -5.90 9.11 9.49
N VAL A 243 -6.92 9.61 8.79
CA VAL A 243 -8.34 9.43 9.12
C VAL A 243 -8.84 8.08 8.60
N ALA A 244 -8.37 7.69 7.43
CA ALA A 244 -8.73 6.43 6.78
C ALA A 244 -7.63 5.98 5.81
N SER A 245 -7.59 4.66 5.53
CA SER A 245 -6.86 4.10 4.40
C SER A 245 -7.85 3.36 3.53
N VAL A 246 -7.89 3.67 2.24
CA VAL A 246 -8.87 3.12 1.28
C VAL A 246 -8.14 2.34 0.18
N PRO A 247 -8.65 1.17 -0.23
CA PRO A 247 -8.00 0.33 -1.23
C PRO A 247 -8.08 0.93 -2.64
N ALA A 248 -7.27 0.41 -3.55
CA ALA A 248 -7.36 0.68 -4.98
C ALA A 248 -8.78 0.46 -5.49
N GLY A 249 -9.21 1.29 -6.43
CA GLY A 249 -10.55 1.23 -7.00
C GLY A 249 -11.64 1.89 -6.15
N THR A 250 -11.35 2.37 -4.93
CA THR A 250 -12.32 3.08 -4.09
C THR A 250 -12.73 4.40 -4.75
N GLU A 251 -14.04 4.64 -4.87
CA GLU A 251 -14.58 5.94 -5.24
C GLU A 251 -14.60 6.89 -4.05
N LEU A 252 -14.12 8.10 -4.26
CA LEU A 252 -14.06 9.19 -3.29
C LEU A 252 -14.82 10.39 -3.83
N THR A 253 -15.63 11.01 -3.02
CA THR A 253 -16.31 12.27 -3.36
C THR A 253 -15.34 13.43 -3.19
N LEU A 254 -15.19 14.26 -4.22
CA LEU A 254 -14.40 15.49 -4.15
C LEU A 254 -15.16 16.55 -3.37
N MET A 255 -14.48 17.20 -2.43
CA MET A 255 -15.06 18.16 -1.50
C MET A 255 -14.69 19.62 -1.82
N GLU A 256 -13.96 19.85 -2.91
CA GLU A 256 -13.52 21.16 -3.40
C GLU A 256 -13.83 21.31 -4.89
N ASP A 257 -14.18 22.53 -5.30
CA ASP A 257 -14.66 22.82 -6.65
C ASP A 257 -13.57 22.61 -7.71
N ASP A 258 -12.30 22.87 -7.36
CA ASP A 258 -11.14 22.68 -8.22
C ASP A 258 -10.53 21.27 -8.13
N GLY A 259 -11.13 20.38 -7.32
CA GLY A 259 -10.63 19.04 -7.07
C GLY A 259 -10.38 18.22 -8.32
N VAL A 260 -11.28 18.32 -9.31
CA VAL A 260 -11.15 17.60 -10.61
C VAL A 260 -9.89 18.03 -11.37
N SER A 261 -9.49 19.27 -11.28
CA SER A 261 -8.31 19.82 -11.96
C SER A 261 -7.00 19.31 -11.35
N LYS A 262 -7.01 18.99 -10.06
CA LYS A 262 -5.85 18.48 -9.31
C LYS A 262 -5.61 16.99 -9.55
N ILE A 263 -6.63 16.22 -9.96
CA ILE A 263 -6.53 14.76 -10.10
C ILE A 263 -5.41 14.38 -11.07
N GLY A 264 -4.50 13.53 -10.61
CA GLY A 264 -3.33 13.06 -11.34
C GLY A 264 -2.10 13.99 -11.23
N ALA A 265 -2.26 15.20 -10.73
CA ALA A 265 -1.14 16.16 -10.62
C ALA A 265 -0.24 15.82 -9.42
N VAL A 266 1.06 15.74 -9.66
CA VAL A 266 2.08 15.45 -8.64
C VAL A 266 2.15 16.59 -7.62
N ASN A 267 2.32 16.23 -6.33
CA ASN A 267 2.39 17.17 -5.20
C ASN A 267 1.12 18.00 -4.97
N GLN A 268 0.00 17.65 -5.59
CA GLN A 268 -1.31 18.25 -5.30
C GLN A 268 -2.08 17.37 -4.31
N TRP A 269 -2.82 18.01 -3.42
CA TRP A 269 -3.72 17.36 -2.48
C TRP A 269 -5.13 17.79 -2.76
N VAL A 270 -6.05 16.87 -2.59
CA VAL A 270 -7.48 17.12 -2.81
C VAL A 270 -8.26 16.66 -1.59
N ARG A 271 -9.20 17.50 -1.14
CA ARG A 271 -10.11 17.14 -0.05
C ARG A 271 -11.16 16.19 -0.56
N VAL A 272 -11.27 15.04 0.11
CA VAL A 272 -12.16 13.95 -0.29
C VAL A 272 -13.00 13.47 0.87
N ARG A 273 -14.12 12.80 0.54
CA ARG A 273 -14.95 12.05 1.47
C ARG A 273 -15.11 10.63 0.97
N ASP A 274 -14.93 9.64 1.83
CA ASP A 274 -15.21 8.25 1.48
C ASP A 274 -16.68 7.85 1.68
N ALA A 275 -17.02 6.60 1.33
CA ALA A 275 -18.38 6.07 1.45
C ALA A 275 -18.89 5.98 2.91
N GLN A 276 -17.99 5.99 3.89
CA GLN A 276 -18.30 6.00 5.32
C GLN A 276 -18.45 7.42 5.89
N GLY A 277 -18.35 8.45 5.03
CA GLY A 277 -18.48 9.85 5.43
C GLY A 277 -17.22 10.45 6.06
N ARG A 278 -16.09 9.73 6.08
CA ARG A 278 -14.83 10.24 6.62
C ARG A 278 -14.19 11.20 5.62
N GLU A 279 -13.79 12.36 6.10
CA GLU A 279 -13.24 13.44 5.28
C GLU A 279 -11.76 13.68 5.58
N GLY A 280 -11.03 14.12 4.56
CA GLY A 280 -9.63 14.51 4.70
C GLY A 280 -8.98 14.77 3.34
N PHE A 281 -7.68 14.90 3.36
CA PHE A 281 -6.86 15.14 2.17
C PHE A 281 -6.30 13.83 1.64
N ALA A 282 -6.44 13.62 0.33
CA ALA A 282 -5.84 12.53 -0.41
C ALA A 282 -4.86 13.07 -1.45
N ALA A 283 -3.77 12.34 -1.66
CA ALA A 283 -2.76 12.70 -2.65
C ALA A 283 -3.32 12.53 -4.06
N ALA A 284 -3.44 13.63 -4.81
CA ALA A 284 -4.15 13.69 -6.09
C ALA A 284 -3.49 12.83 -7.18
N TRP A 285 -2.19 12.60 -7.12
CA TRP A 285 -1.45 11.76 -8.09
C TRP A 285 -1.78 10.26 -7.98
N TYR A 286 -2.38 9.83 -6.89
CA TYR A 286 -2.90 8.47 -6.72
C TYR A 286 -4.37 8.32 -7.10
N LEU A 287 -4.97 9.37 -7.63
CA LEU A 287 -6.36 9.40 -8.05
C LEU A 287 -6.47 9.50 -9.58
N GLU A 288 -7.49 8.85 -10.13
CA GLU A 288 -7.98 9.03 -11.49
C GLU A 288 -9.36 9.70 -11.45
N LYS A 289 -9.74 10.38 -12.54
CA LYS A 289 -11.03 11.06 -12.63
C LYS A 289 -12.16 10.02 -12.60
N GLY A 290 -13.08 10.18 -11.65
CA GLY A 290 -14.29 9.40 -11.55
C GLY A 290 -15.43 9.98 -12.40
N LYS A 291 -16.67 9.74 -11.99
CA LYS A 291 -17.84 10.33 -12.61
C LYS A 291 -17.90 11.83 -12.38
N ILE A 292 -17.95 12.60 -13.46
CA ILE A 292 -18.24 14.04 -13.40
C ILE A 292 -19.75 14.17 -13.42
N VAL A 293 -20.34 14.61 -12.32
CA VAL A 293 -21.76 15.01 -12.30
C VAL A 293 -21.81 16.47 -12.70
N ALA A 294 -22.34 16.73 -13.91
CA ALA A 294 -22.55 18.09 -14.36
C ALA A 294 -23.48 18.84 -13.39
N PRO A 295 -23.24 20.15 -13.11
CA PRO A 295 -24.17 20.94 -12.31
C PRO A 295 -25.56 20.88 -12.92
N ALA A 296 -26.57 20.60 -12.10
CA ALA A 296 -27.95 20.68 -12.56
C ALA A 296 -28.24 22.10 -13.07
N PRO A 297 -28.96 22.28 -14.21
CA PRO A 297 -29.35 23.61 -14.66
C PRO A 297 -30.21 24.27 -13.59
N ALA A 298 -29.95 25.57 -13.36
CA ALA A 298 -30.69 26.36 -12.38
C ALA A 298 -32.19 26.23 -12.61
N PRO A 299 -33.00 26.03 -11.55
CA PRO A 299 -34.44 25.95 -11.69
C PRO A 299 -35.01 27.30 -12.15
N ALA A 300 -35.86 27.23 -13.16
CA ALA A 300 -36.66 28.39 -13.58
C ALA A 300 -37.53 28.94 -12.44
N PRO A 301 -37.79 30.23 -12.39
CA PRO A 301 -38.55 30.83 -11.29
C PRO A 301 -39.98 30.26 -11.22
N VAL A 302 -40.33 29.77 -10.05
CA VAL A 302 -41.64 29.17 -9.77
C VAL A 302 -42.65 30.30 -9.52
N PRO A 303 -43.85 30.29 -10.11
CA PRO A 303 -44.97 31.17 -9.70
C PRO A 303 -45.53 30.68 -8.36
N SER A 304 -45.90 31.64 -7.52
CA SER A 304 -46.36 31.47 -6.14
C SER A 304 -47.67 30.64 -6.01
N PRO A 305 -47.95 30.13 -4.82
CA PRO A 305 -48.79 28.94 -4.61
C PRO A 305 -50.28 29.21 -4.55
N VAL A 306 -51.07 28.25 -4.99
CA VAL A 306 -52.48 28.11 -4.61
C VAL A 306 -52.58 26.87 -3.69
N ASN A 307 -53.22 27.10 -2.59
CA ASN A 307 -53.46 26.20 -1.48
C ASN A 307 -54.49 25.10 -1.86
N GLU A 308 -54.18 23.85 -1.63
CA GLU A 308 -55.19 22.83 -1.35
C GLU A 308 -54.60 21.66 -0.54
N ALA A 309 -55.29 21.32 0.56
CA ALA A 309 -54.87 20.31 1.55
C ALA A 309 -55.68 19.00 1.31
N PRO A 310 -55.55 17.97 2.16
CA PRO A 310 -54.77 16.72 1.92
C PRO A 310 -55.67 15.48 1.89
N ALA A 311 -55.12 14.37 1.43
CA ALA A 311 -55.62 13.04 1.83
C ALA A 311 -54.45 12.01 1.89
N PRO A 312 -54.48 11.06 2.81
CA PRO A 312 -53.35 10.19 3.13
C PRO A 312 -53.39 8.92 2.30
N THR A 313 -52.23 8.49 1.82
CA THR A 313 -52.10 7.13 1.31
C THR A 313 -50.80 6.52 1.86
N SER A 314 -51.00 5.41 2.50
CA SER A 314 -49.99 4.48 3.04
C SER A 314 -48.96 4.07 2.00
N THR A 315 -47.69 4.21 2.29
CA THR A 315 -46.63 3.64 1.46
C THR A 315 -45.78 2.71 2.29
N THR A 316 -45.87 1.46 1.94
CA THR A 316 -45.07 0.32 2.36
C THR A 316 -43.59 0.63 2.06
N THR A 317 -42.74 0.54 3.09
CA THR A 317 -41.30 0.63 2.98
C THR A 317 -40.75 -0.62 2.27
N PRO A 318 -40.01 -0.49 1.17
CA PRO A 318 -39.29 -1.61 0.61
C PRO A 318 -38.07 -1.95 1.49
N ALA A 319 -37.84 -3.23 1.72
CA ALA A 319 -36.69 -3.77 2.41
C ALA A 319 -35.37 -3.38 1.74
N PRO A 320 -34.27 -3.25 2.49
CA PRO A 320 -32.99 -2.87 1.93
C PRO A 320 -32.46 -3.97 1.00
N VAL A 321 -32.15 -3.56 -0.23
CA VAL A 321 -31.46 -4.40 -1.20
C VAL A 321 -30.03 -4.63 -0.69
N PRO A 322 -29.52 -5.89 -0.66
CA PRO A 322 -28.13 -6.16 -0.26
C PRO A 322 -27.17 -5.48 -1.23
N ALA A 323 -26.12 -4.88 -0.66
CA ALA A 323 -25.01 -4.30 -1.41
C ALA A 323 -24.38 -5.37 -2.34
N PRO A 324 -23.96 -5.01 -3.57
CA PRO A 324 -23.31 -5.94 -4.47
C PRO A 324 -21.99 -6.42 -3.86
N GLU A 325 -21.91 -7.71 -3.55
CA GLU A 325 -20.64 -8.38 -3.26
C GLU A 325 -19.69 -8.18 -4.43
N VAL A 326 -18.48 -7.70 -4.14
CA VAL A 326 -17.37 -7.70 -5.09
C VAL A 326 -17.09 -9.17 -5.43
N GLN A 327 -17.60 -9.63 -6.56
CA GLN A 327 -17.40 -11.00 -7.02
C GLN A 327 -15.91 -11.20 -7.29
N LYS A 328 -15.24 -11.89 -6.36
CA LYS A 328 -13.90 -12.41 -6.58
C LYS A 328 -13.95 -13.36 -7.77
N LEU A 329 -13.13 -13.10 -8.79
CA LEU A 329 -13.05 -13.97 -9.97
C LEU A 329 -12.78 -15.41 -9.50
N SER A 330 -13.63 -16.34 -9.90
CA SER A 330 -13.44 -17.76 -9.66
C SER A 330 -13.13 -18.50 -10.96
N VAL A 331 -12.41 -19.58 -10.83
CA VAL A 331 -12.14 -20.52 -11.96
C VAL A 331 -12.60 -21.91 -11.58
N VAL A 332 -12.96 -22.69 -12.59
CA VAL A 332 -13.38 -24.06 -12.42
C VAL A 332 -12.33 -24.99 -13.05
N VAL A 333 -11.87 -25.97 -12.31
CA VAL A 333 -10.90 -26.98 -12.76
C VAL A 333 -11.53 -27.86 -13.83
N LYS A 334 -10.89 -28.04 -14.99
CA LYS A 334 -11.41 -28.81 -16.12
C LYS A 334 -11.31 -30.32 -15.95
N SER A 335 -10.21 -30.78 -15.33
CA SER A 335 -9.92 -32.22 -15.24
C SER A 335 -9.44 -32.61 -13.84
N ALA A 336 -9.73 -33.82 -13.41
CA ALA A 336 -9.22 -34.36 -12.15
C ALA A 336 -7.68 -34.47 -12.17
N GLY A 337 -7.05 -34.31 -11.00
CA GLY A 337 -5.60 -34.39 -10.88
C GLY A 337 -4.85 -33.09 -11.22
N ALA A 338 -5.58 -31.99 -11.46
CA ALA A 338 -4.97 -30.68 -11.65
C ALA A 338 -4.21 -30.25 -10.39
N LYS A 339 -2.94 -29.94 -10.54
CA LYS A 339 -2.05 -29.64 -9.41
C LYS A 339 -1.89 -28.14 -9.21
N ILE A 340 -1.89 -27.73 -7.95
CA ILE A 340 -1.47 -26.40 -7.53
C ILE A 340 -0.03 -26.51 -7.03
N TYR A 341 0.86 -25.70 -7.57
CA TYR A 341 2.29 -25.72 -7.30
C TYR A 341 2.71 -24.54 -6.44
N GLN A 342 3.79 -24.70 -5.71
CA GLN A 342 4.35 -23.63 -4.87
C GLN A 342 4.87 -22.44 -5.69
N THR A 343 5.39 -22.68 -6.89
CA THR A 343 5.82 -21.66 -7.85
C THR A 343 5.21 -21.94 -9.22
N ALA A 344 5.31 -20.99 -10.16
CA ALA A 344 4.83 -21.14 -11.53
C ALA A 344 5.69 -22.14 -12.35
N SER A 345 5.82 -23.36 -11.86
CA SER A 345 6.63 -24.43 -12.46
C SER A 345 6.13 -25.80 -12.04
N THR A 346 6.02 -26.72 -13.00
CA THR A 346 5.69 -28.13 -12.74
C THR A 346 6.77 -28.90 -11.99
N LYS A 347 7.99 -28.33 -11.91
CA LYS A 347 9.11 -28.89 -11.14
C LYS A 347 9.10 -28.49 -9.66
N SER A 348 8.24 -27.57 -9.26
CA SER A 348 8.14 -27.13 -7.88
C SER A 348 7.23 -28.06 -7.04
N ALA A 349 7.29 -27.89 -5.73
CA ALA A 349 6.50 -28.71 -4.81
C ALA A 349 5.00 -28.55 -5.10
N VAL A 350 4.27 -29.67 -5.06
CA VAL A 350 2.80 -29.70 -5.20
C VAL A 350 2.16 -29.37 -3.85
N LEU A 351 1.34 -28.32 -3.81
CA LEU A 351 0.64 -27.86 -2.61
C LEU A 351 -0.72 -28.54 -2.43
N SER A 352 -1.40 -28.80 -3.55
CA SER A 352 -2.64 -29.56 -3.58
C SER A 352 -2.91 -30.16 -4.97
N THR A 353 -3.81 -31.13 -4.99
CA THR A 353 -4.34 -31.74 -6.21
C THR A 353 -5.84 -31.58 -6.20
N GLU A 354 -6.38 -30.95 -7.24
CA GLU A 354 -7.77 -30.56 -7.31
C GLU A 354 -8.60 -31.55 -8.15
N LYS A 355 -9.87 -31.68 -7.79
CA LYS A 355 -10.83 -32.51 -8.53
C LYS A 355 -11.41 -31.72 -9.72
N SER A 356 -11.85 -32.44 -10.75
CA SER A 356 -12.63 -31.83 -11.84
C SER A 356 -13.87 -31.13 -11.27
N GLY A 357 -14.19 -29.95 -11.76
CA GLY A 357 -15.30 -29.14 -11.28
C GLY A 357 -15.03 -28.34 -10.02
N ALA A 358 -13.87 -28.51 -9.37
CA ALA A 358 -13.52 -27.71 -8.19
C ALA A 358 -13.51 -26.20 -8.54
N ARG A 359 -14.19 -25.39 -7.73
CA ARG A 359 -14.16 -23.93 -7.82
C ARG A 359 -13.01 -23.39 -6.99
N LEU A 360 -12.14 -22.63 -7.63
CA LEU A 360 -10.97 -22.02 -6.99
C LEU A 360 -11.10 -20.51 -7.05
N VAL A 361 -10.74 -19.83 -5.97
CA VAL A 361 -10.71 -18.38 -5.93
C VAL A 361 -9.41 -17.89 -6.58
N VAL A 362 -9.52 -16.99 -7.54
CA VAL A 362 -8.37 -16.30 -8.12
C VAL A 362 -7.89 -15.26 -7.12
N VAL A 363 -6.57 -15.24 -6.86
CA VAL A 363 -5.92 -14.34 -5.89
C VAL A 363 -4.95 -13.36 -6.52
N GLU A 364 -5.01 -13.23 -7.83
CA GLU A 364 -4.36 -12.17 -8.60
C GLU A 364 -5.43 -11.24 -9.23
N ALA A 365 -5.01 -10.13 -9.85
CA ALA A 365 -5.94 -9.20 -10.49
C ALA A 365 -6.80 -9.91 -11.54
N SER A 366 -8.12 -9.68 -11.50
CA SER A 366 -9.09 -10.38 -12.37
C SER A 366 -8.82 -10.19 -13.87
N SER A 367 -8.33 -9.03 -14.29
CA SER A 367 -7.92 -8.76 -15.68
C SER A 367 -6.74 -9.64 -16.09
N THR A 368 -5.69 -9.67 -15.25
CA THR A 368 -4.49 -10.49 -15.49
C THR A 368 -4.83 -11.99 -15.53
N ALA A 369 -5.68 -12.45 -14.63
CA ALA A 369 -6.11 -13.84 -14.59
C ALA A 369 -6.95 -14.22 -15.81
N ALA A 370 -7.84 -13.32 -16.26
CA ALA A 370 -8.70 -13.56 -17.42
C ALA A 370 -7.88 -13.86 -18.69
N ASP A 371 -6.74 -13.18 -18.85
CA ASP A 371 -5.84 -13.38 -20.00
C ASP A 371 -5.09 -14.72 -19.96
N LYS A 372 -5.02 -15.36 -18.80
CA LYS A 372 -4.31 -16.62 -18.58
C LYS A 372 -5.23 -17.83 -18.62
N ILE A 373 -6.53 -17.66 -18.32
CA ILE A 373 -7.51 -18.75 -18.30
C ILE A 373 -7.60 -19.42 -19.67
N GLY A 374 -7.49 -20.74 -19.68
CA GLY A 374 -7.54 -21.56 -20.91
C GLY A 374 -6.22 -21.67 -21.65
N LYS A 375 -5.17 -20.95 -21.26
CA LYS A 375 -3.89 -20.90 -22.00
C LYS A 375 -2.82 -21.75 -21.29
N ALA A 376 -2.21 -22.68 -22.05
CA ALA A 376 -1.10 -23.50 -21.57
C ALA A 376 0.16 -22.67 -21.31
N GLY A 377 0.89 -23.01 -20.25
CA GLY A 377 2.11 -22.30 -19.85
C GLY A 377 1.86 -20.93 -19.22
N LYS A 378 0.62 -20.49 -19.11
CA LYS A 378 0.23 -19.27 -18.37
C LYS A 378 -0.27 -19.65 -16.97
N TRP A 379 0.47 -19.25 -15.96
CA TRP A 379 0.20 -19.63 -14.59
C TRP A 379 -0.75 -18.64 -13.89
N ILE A 380 -1.81 -19.16 -13.30
CA ILE A 380 -2.80 -18.38 -12.54
C ILE A 380 -2.56 -18.62 -11.06
N THR A 381 -2.57 -17.56 -10.28
CA THR A 381 -2.48 -17.66 -8.82
C THR A 381 -3.88 -17.93 -8.27
N VAL A 382 -4.06 -19.08 -7.66
CA VAL A 382 -5.35 -19.53 -7.11
C VAL A 382 -5.21 -19.98 -5.67
N LYS A 383 -6.34 -19.98 -4.96
CA LYS A 383 -6.49 -20.61 -3.65
C LYS A 383 -7.19 -21.96 -3.85
N GLY A 384 -6.52 -23.04 -3.48
CA GLY A 384 -7.01 -24.39 -3.60
C GLY A 384 -8.14 -24.73 -2.61
N THR A 385 -8.77 -25.90 -2.79
CA THR A 385 -9.82 -26.36 -1.87
C THR A 385 -9.31 -26.61 -0.45
N ASN A 386 -8.01 -26.86 -0.29
CA ASN A 386 -7.32 -26.96 1.01
C ASN A 386 -6.90 -25.61 1.61
N ASN A 387 -7.41 -24.50 1.05
CA ASN A 387 -7.13 -23.13 1.46
C ASN A 387 -5.68 -22.64 1.21
N LYS A 388 -4.82 -23.45 0.57
CA LYS A 388 -3.45 -23.09 0.22
C LYS A 388 -3.43 -22.28 -1.08
N ARG A 389 -2.65 -21.20 -1.09
CA ARG A 389 -2.39 -20.38 -2.27
C ARG A 389 -1.23 -20.98 -3.06
N GLY A 390 -1.35 -20.98 -4.40
CA GLY A 390 -0.29 -21.46 -5.27
C GLY A 390 -0.62 -21.21 -6.73
N TYR A 391 0.14 -21.82 -7.61
CA TYR A 391 0.08 -21.60 -9.06
C TYR A 391 -0.52 -22.82 -9.76
N MET A 392 -1.47 -22.57 -10.65
CA MET A 392 -2.05 -23.59 -11.53
C MET A 392 -1.89 -23.13 -12.99
N ASP A 393 -1.56 -24.07 -13.87
CA ASP A 393 -1.50 -23.77 -15.31
C ASP A 393 -2.90 -23.37 -15.80
N GLY A 394 -2.98 -22.25 -16.53
CA GLY A 394 -4.23 -21.70 -17.01
C GLY A 394 -5.01 -22.62 -17.93
N SER A 395 -4.32 -23.54 -18.64
CA SER A 395 -5.00 -24.53 -19.50
C SER A 395 -5.89 -25.50 -18.73
N LEU A 396 -5.62 -25.70 -17.42
CA LEU A 396 -6.34 -26.63 -16.54
C LEU A 396 -7.63 -26.05 -15.98
N VAL A 397 -7.89 -24.75 -16.20
CA VAL A 397 -9.08 -24.06 -15.69
C VAL A 397 -9.89 -23.37 -16.77
N LYS A 398 -11.16 -23.11 -16.46
CA LYS A 398 -12.08 -22.25 -17.23
C LYS A 398 -12.68 -21.22 -16.29
N LYS A 399 -13.23 -20.13 -16.84
CA LYS A 399 -13.94 -19.11 -16.06
C LYS A 399 -15.09 -19.77 -15.29
N GLY A 400 -15.17 -19.49 -14.00
CA GLY A 400 -16.17 -20.04 -13.10
C GLY A 400 -17.47 -19.25 -13.06
#